data_9e4bf3c8b747ad90522c05404fb76d87
#
_entry.id   9e4bf3c8b747ad90522c05404fb76d87
#
_cell.length_a   1.000
_cell.length_b   1.000
_cell.length_c   1.000
_cell.angle_alpha   90.00
_cell.angle_beta   90.00
_cell.angle_gamma   90.00
#
_symmetry.space_group_name_H-M   'P 1'
#
loop_
_entity.id
_entity.type
_entity.pdbx_description
1 polymer ?
#
loop_
_entity_poly.entity_id
_entity_poly.type
_entity_poly.pdbx_seq_one_letter_code
_entity_poly.pdbx_strand_id
1 'polypeptide(L)'
;MTKQFLIALLLIFQLSAYCSDSFRFAFITDMHIDINNEQPTNDLLAAINEINSNNAIEFILIGGDVTENGDSASLCKAKLLLNQLKKPYYITFGNHDVRASKPDNRVYKTLFGYDRFSFTFKSVHFIGLSTFPISTYGVGHVAEQDIVWLKSELDQQKPQTPLIVTTHYPLLTGDVDNWFELTDLLRKYNVQVVLNGHYHRNALLNYDGLAGLVNRSTLCGKAIIGGYSIYTVSDSLSVSEKLIDSNEREWLRIPIEKRTYEDPDKSLRK
;
A
#
# COMPACT_ATOMS: atom_id res chain seq x y z
N MET A 1 26.09 60.03 -23.95
CA MET A 1 26.32 59.14 -22.76
C MET A 1 25.03 58.40 -22.46
N THR A 2 24.86 57.26 -23.00
CA THR A 2 23.66 56.39 -22.86
C THR A 2 23.89 55.38 -21.72
N LYS A 3 23.12 55.52 -20.65
CA LYS A 3 23.14 54.59 -19.53
C LYS A 3 22.31 53.34 -19.92
N GLN A 4 22.98 52.24 -20.10
CA GLN A 4 22.33 50.91 -20.23
C GLN A 4 21.93 50.45 -18.82
N PHE A 5 20.62 50.26 -18.63
CA PHE A 5 20.09 49.58 -17.43
C PHE A 5 20.13 48.07 -17.69
N LEU A 6 20.97 47.35 -16.91
CA LEU A 6 21.03 45.91 -16.90
C LEU A 6 19.94 45.41 -15.94
N ILE A 7 18.84 44.87 -16.51
CA ILE A 7 17.80 44.20 -15.69
C ILE A 7 18.27 42.77 -15.48
N ALA A 8 18.73 42.46 -14.28
CA ALA A 8 19.03 41.09 -13.86
C ALA A 8 17.70 40.40 -13.52
N LEU A 9 17.28 39.48 -14.38
CA LEU A 9 16.12 38.62 -14.15
C LEU A 9 16.49 37.53 -13.13
N LEU A 10 16.14 37.73 -11.86
CA LEU A 10 16.24 36.67 -10.84
C LEU A 10 15.13 35.63 -11.10
N LEU A 11 15.49 34.53 -11.72
CA LEU A 11 14.68 33.32 -11.74
C LEU A 11 14.69 32.71 -10.34
N ILE A 12 13.68 33.02 -9.54
CA ILE A 12 13.44 32.32 -8.26
C ILE A 12 12.84 30.96 -8.63
N PHE A 13 13.67 29.92 -8.65
CA PHE A 13 13.21 28.54 -8.60
C PHE A 13 12.52 28.34 -7.24
N GLN A 14 11.19 28.39 -7.22
CA GLN A 14 10.44 27.87 -6.09
C GLN A 14 10.57 26.35 -6.09
N LEU A 15 11.57 25.83 -5.39
CA LEU A 15 11.58 24.45 -4.93
C LEU A 15 10.43 24.31 -3.92
N SER A 16 9.30 23.85 -4.38
CA SER A 16 8.23 23.41 -3.48
C SER A 16 8.73 22.18 -2.75
N ALA A 17 9.20 22.34 -1.51
CA ALA A 17 9.41 21.19 -0.63
C ALA A 17 8.04 20.53 -0.39
N TYR A 18 7.80 19.37 -0.99
CA TYR A 18 6.52 18.66 -0.88
C TYR A 18 6.25 18.09 0.51
N CYS A 19 7.29 17.81 1.28
CA CYS A 19 7.16 17.29 2.63
C CYS A 19 8.14 18.01 3.58
N SER A 20 7.62 18.86 4.47
CA SER A 20 8.46 19.59 5.43
C SER A 20 8.93 18.71 6.60
N ASP A 21 8.18 17.66 6.94
CA ASP A 21 8.45 16.77 8.07
C ASP A 21 8.56 15.31 7.61
N SER A 22 9.75 14.75 7.73
CA SER A 22 9.99 13.33 7.47
C SER A 22 9.22 12.44 8.45
N PHE A 23 8.76 11.28 7.97
CA PHE A 23 8.14 10.24 8.80
C PHE A 23 8.39 8.85 8.23
N ARG A 24 8.13 7.84 9.04
CA ARG A 24 8.30 6.44 8.64
C ARG A 24 7.05 5.63 8.97
N PHE A 25 6.73 4.69 8.09
CA PHE A 25 5.70 3.69 8.35
C PHE A 25 6.18 2.29 7.92
N ALA A 26 5.62 1.27 8.56
CA ALA A 26 5.85 -0.10 8.15
C ALA A 26 4.75 -0.57 7.20
N PHE A 27 5.08 -1.44 6.27
CA PHE A 27 4.13 -2.16 5.44
C PHE A 27 4.32 -3.65 5.65
N ILE A 28 3.29 -4.33 6.16
CA ILE A 28 3.24 -5.77 6.35
C ILE A 28 2.13 -6.35 5.47
N THR A 29 2.32 -7.53 4.93
CA THR A 29 1.36 -8.18 4.02
C THR A 29 1.58 -9.68 3.97
N ASP A 30 0.60 -10.42 3.50
CA ASP A 30 0.71 -11.87 3.24
C ASP A 30 1.20 -12.62 4.49
N MET A 31 0.52 -12.42 5.61
CA MET A 31 0.85 -13.04 6.89
C MET A 31 0.35 -14.48 6.98
N HIS A 32 -0.75 -14.82 6.28
CA HIS A 32 -1.32 -16.17 6.18
C HIS A 32 -1.54 -16.87 7.53
N ILE A 33 -2.08 -16.16 8.50
CA ILE A 33 -2.39 -16.75 9.82
C ILE A 33 -3.37 -17.91 9.65
N ASP A 34 -3.01 -19.05 10.22
CA ASP A 34 -3.81 -20.28 10.26
C ASP A 34 -3.81 -20.83 11.67
N ILE A 35 -4.99 -21.26 12.15
CA ILE A 35 -5.11 -21.88 13.48
C ILE A 35 -4.41 -23.25 13.56
N ASN A 36 -4.21 -23.90 12.42
CA ASN A 36 -3.57 -25.23 12.31
C ASN A 36 -2.06 -25.13 12.04
N ASN A 37 -1.51 -23.92 11.88
CA ASN A 37 -0.10 -23.70 11.60
C ASN A 37 0.43 -22.55 12.46
N GLU A 38 1.39 -22.85 13.35
CA GLU A 38 1.99 -21.84 14.25
C GLU A 38 3.10 -21.02 13.59
N GLN A 39 3.67 -21.45 12.46
CA GLN A 39 4.78 -20.72 11.84
C GLN A 39 4.39 -19.28 11.44
N PRO A 40 3.26 -19.02 10.76
CA PRO A 40 2.82 -17.66 10.45
C PRO A 40 2.59 -16.80 11.72
N THR A 41 2.12 -17.42 12.80
CA THR A 41 1.95 -16.75 14.09
C THR A 41 3.28 -16.26 14.65
N ASN A 42 4.29 -17.12 14.62
CA ASN A 42 5.62 -16.80 15.12
C ASN A 42 6.29 -15.71 14.26
N ASP A 43 6.14 -15.78 12.94
CA ASP A 43 6.67 -14.80 12.00
C ASP A 43 6.05 -13.42 12.23
N LEU A 44 4.71 -13.35 12.37
CA LEU A 44 4.02 -12.11 12.65
C LEU A 44 4.40 -11.54 14.02
N LEU A 45 4.51 -12.37 15.06
CA LEU A 45 4.93 -11.92 16.40
C LEU A 45 6.35 -11.34 16.37
N ALA A 46 7.26 -11.95 15.63
CA ALA A 46 8.62 -11.43 15.47
C ALA A 46 8.58 -10.03 14.79
N ALA A 47 7.83 -9.88 13.69
CA ALA A 47 7.65 -8.59 13.01
C ALA A 47 7.02 -7.54 13.94
N ILE A 48 5.97 -7.89 14.69
CA ILE A 48 5.31 -7.00 15.65
C ILE A 48 6.30 -6.51 16.72
N ASN A 49 7.12 -7.41 17.27
CA ASN A 49 8.11 -7.06 18.30
C ASN A 49 9.16 -6.08 17.76
N GLU A 50 9.68 -6.30 16.55
CA GLU A 50 10.61 -5.40 15.90
C GLU A 50 9.99 -4.03 15.61
N ILE A 51 8.77 -4.00 15.03
CA ILE A 51 8.04 -2.76 14.73
C ILE A 51 7.74 -1.98 16.02
N ASN A 52 7.32 -2.65 17.08
CA ASN A 52 7.04 -2.02 18.37
C ASN A 52 8.30 -1.42 19.03
N SER A 53 9.46 -2.01 18.78
CA SER A 53 10.75 -1.54 19.29
C SER A 53 11.33 -0.39 18.47
N ASN A 54 10.88 -0.17 17.25
CA ASN A 54 11.35 0.89 16.39
C ASN A 54 10.52 2.17 16.58
N ASN A 55 11.00 3.08 17.43
CA ASN A 55 10.29 4.33 17.74
C ASN A 55 10.16 5.29 16.54
N ALA A 56 10.92 5.10 15.47
CA ALA A 56 10.83 5.94 14.28
C ALA A 56 9.62 5.59 13.38
N ILE A 57 9.00 4.41 13.55
CA ILE A 57 7.78 4.03 12.83
C ILE A 57 6.58 4.69 13.51
N GLU A 58 5.80 5.45 12.75
CA GLU A 58 4.64 6.21 13.25
C GLU A 58 3.33 5.41 13.17
N PHE A 59 3.14 4.63 12.10
CA PHE A 59 1.97 3.77 11.86
C PHE A 59 2.32 2.58 10.97
N ILE A 60 1.36 1.67 10.77
CA ILE A 60 1.51 0.49 9.95
C ILE A 60 0.41 0.44 8.88
N LEU A 61 0.77 0.10 7.64
CA LEU A 61 -0.17 -0.32 6.61
C LEU A 61 -0.13 -1.84 6.48
N ILE A 62 -1.30 -2.46 6.31
CA ILE A 62 -1.45 -3.89 6.16
C ILE A 62 -2.09 -4.17 4.80
N GLY A 63 -1.33 -4.84 3.94
CA GLY A 63 -1.63 -5.02 2.51
C GLY A 63 -2.51 -6.22 2.17
N GLY A 64 -3.15 -6.88 3.15
CA GLY A 64 -4.03 -8.03 2.91
C GLY A 64 -3.36 -9.39 3.10
N ASP A 65 -4.11 -10.46 2.79
CA ASP A 65 -3.76 -11.85 3.06
C ASP A 65 -3.29 -12.05 4.51
N VAL A 66 -4.14 -11.56 5.41
CA VAL A 66 -3.93 -11.62 6.86
C VAL A 66 -4.03 -13.06 7.34
N THR A 67 -4.92 -13.83 6.71
CA THR A 67 -5.16 -15.25 7.01
C THR A 67 -4.98 -16.13 5.78
N GLU A 68 -4.74 -17.44 6.00
CA GLU A 68 -4.61 -18.41 4.90
C GLU A 68 -5.95 -18.74 4.23
N ASN A 69 -7.03 -18.82 4.99
CA ASN A 69 -8.31 -19.31 4.50
C ASN A 69 -9.50 -18.37 4.75
N GLY A 70 -9.33 -17.27 5.48
CA GLY A 70 -10.43 -16.36 5.80
C GLY A 70 -11.48 -16.94 6.74
N ASP A 71 -11.19 -18.05 7.43
CA ASP A 71 -12.09 -18.63 8.43
C ASP A 71 -12.13 -17.77 9.69
N SER A 72 -13.26 -17.81 10.39
CA SER A 72 -13.49 -16.96 11.56
C SER A 72 -12.46 -17.14 12.68
N ALA A 73 -11.96 -18.35 12.89
CA ALA A 73 -11.01 -18.62 13.96
C ALA A 73 -9.63 -18.04 13.62
N SER A 74 -9.15 -18.23 12.40
CA SER A 74 -7.91 -17.62 11.90
C SER A 74 -8.00 -16.09 11.88
N LEU A 75 -9.13 -15.50 11.44
CA LEU A 75 -9.37 -14.06 11.49
C LEU A 75 -9.36 -13.51 12.92
N CYS A 76 -10.00 -14.20 13.87
CA CYS A 76 -9.94 -13.83 15.29
C CYS A 76 -8.53 -13.89 15.84
N LYS A 77 -7.77 -14.96 15.53
CA LYS A 77 -6.37 -15.11 15.92
C LYS A 77 -5.52 -13.97 15.36
N ALA A 78 -5.65 -13.67 14.08
CA ALA A 78 -4.94 -12.57 13.43
C ALA A 78 -5.27 -11.22 14.10
N LYS A 79 -6.54 -10.95 14.40
CA LYS A 79 -6.95 -9.73 15.11
C LYS A 79 -6.31 -9.61 16.49
N LEU A 80 -6.25 -10.71 17.25
CA LEU A 80 -5.60 -10.73 18.56
C LEU A 80 -4.08 -10.46 18.48
N LEU A 81 -3.43 -10.99 17.45
CA LEU A 81 -2.01 -10.72 17.19
C LEU A 81 -1.79 -9.26 16.82
N LEU A 82 -2.54 -8.73 15.87
CA LEU A 82 -2.42 -7.34 15.41
C LEU A 82 -2.75 -6.32 16.51
N ASN A 83 -3.59 -6.67 17.49
CA ASN A 83 -3.84 -5.83 18.66
C ASN A 83 -2.62 -5.67 19.59
N GLN A 84 -1.54 -6.44 19.38
CA GLN A 84 -0.27 -6.25 20.10
C GLN A 84 0.60 -5.15 19.49
N LEU A 85 0.26 -4.64 18.31
CA LEU A 85 0.89 -3.44 17.74
C LEU A 85 0.61 -2.24 18.67
N LYS A 86 1.66 -1.51 19.02
CA LYS A 86 1.58 -0.32 19.90
C LYS A 86 1.32 0.97 19.12
N LYS A 87 1.25 0.87 17.81
CA LYS A 87 1.05 1.98 16.88
C LYS A 87 -0.22 1.76 16.08
N PRO A 88 -0.89 2.82 15.60
CA PRO A 88 -2.07 2.65 14.76
C PRO A 88 -1.74 1.86 13.50
N TYR A 89 -2.67 1.03 13.07
CA TYR A 89 -2.56 0.34 11.79
C TYR A 89 -3.83 0.53 10.95
N TYR A 90 -3.66 0.51 9.63
CA TYR A 90 -4.70 0.57 8.63
C TYR A 90 -4.58 -0.64 7.74
N ILE A 91 -5.70 -1.30 7.44
CA ILE A 91 -5.70 -2.64 6.85
C ILE A 91 -6.65 -2.72 5.65
N THR A 92 -6.19 -3.37 4.59
CA THR A 92 -7.04 -3.93 3.52
C THR A 92 -7.06 -5.44 3.64
N PHE A 93 -8.00 -6.11 2.99
CA PHE A 93 -7.99 -7.55 2.90
C PHE A 93 -7.48 -8.04 1.54
N GLY A 94 -6.98 -9.28 1.49
CA GLY A 94 -6.56 -9.96 0.29
C GLY A 94 -7.49 -11.10 -0.09
N ASN A 95 -7.13 -11.86 -1.11
CA ASN A 95 -7.94 -12.95 -1.64
C ASN A 95 -8.06 -14.13 -0.67
N HIS A 96 -7.07 -14.38 0.16
CA HIS A 96 -7.12 -15.43 1.16
C HIS A 96 -8.09 -15.12 2.31
N ASP A 97 -8.25 -13.86 2.68
CA ASP A 97 -9.10 -13.43 3.79
C ASP A 97 -10.59 -13.66 3.55
N VAL A 98 -11.00 -13.87 2.30
CA VAL A 98 -12.41 -14.06 1.90
C VAL A 98 -12.73 -15.46 1.40
N ARG A 99 -11.76 -16.39 1.36
CA ARG A 99 -11.96 -17.75 0.84
C ARG A 99 -13.07 -18.52 1.55
N ALA A 100 -13.08 -18.50 2.88
CA ALA A 100 -14.12 -19.16 3.68
C ALA A 100 -15.31 -18.24 3.95
N SER A 101 -15.14 -16.93 3.81
CA SER A 101 -16.22 -15.95 3.98
C SER A 101 -17.01 -15.89 2.71
N LYS A 102 -18.32 -16.14 2.78
CA LYS A 102 -19.19 -15.90 1.65
C LYS A 102 -19.37 -14.39 1.39
N PRO A 103 -19.92 -13.99 0.24
CA PRO A 103 -19.60 -12.78 -0.54
C PRO A 103 -19.66 -11.41 0.13
N ASP A 104 -19.93 -11.33 1.41
CA ASP A 104 -20.11 -10.04 2.10
C ASP A 104 -18.96 -9.64 3.04
N ASN A 105 -17.91 -10.45 3.15
CA ASN A 105 -16.77 -10.22 4.05
C ASN A 105 -17.17 -9.90 5.50
N ARG A 106 -18.36 -10.38 5.92
CA ARG A 106 -19.00 -9.98 7.16
C ARG A 106 -18.12 -10.21 8.38
N VAL A 107 -17.45 -11.37 8.45
CA VAL A 107 -16.59 -11.70 9.59
C VAL A 107 -15.43 -10.73 9.65
N TYR A 108 -14.77 -10.48 8.52
CA TYR A 108 -13.68 -9.51 8.44
C TYR A 108 -14.13 -8.11 8.88
N LYS A 109 -15.23 -7.62 8.31
CA LYS A 109 -15.78 -6.29 8.65
C LYS A 109 -16.18 -6.18 10.12
N THR A 110 -16.72 -7.27 10.70
CA THR A 110 -17.05 -7.30 12.12
C THR A 110 -15.83 -7.18 13.02
N LEU A 111 -14.73 -7.83 12.64
CA LEU A 111 -13.49 -7.85 13.42
C LEU A 111 -12.65 -6.58 13.26
N PHE A 112 -12.55 -6.07 12.04
CA PHE A 112 -11.68 -4.93 11.72
C PHE A 112 -12.44 -3.61 11.59
N GLY A 113 -13.76 -3.63 11.46
CA GLY A 113 -14.63 -2.45 11.42
C GLY A 113 -14.75 -1.78 10.04
N TYR A 114 -13.87 -2.12 9.09
CA TYR A 114 -13.85 -1.54 7.75
C TYR A 114 -13.14 -2.46 6.74
N ASP A 115 -13.35 -2.21 5.46
CA ASP A 115 -12.72 -2.94 4.34
C ASP A 115 -11.89 -2.03 3.41
N ARG A 116 -11.86 -0.75 3.70
CA ARG A 116 -11.14 0.30 2.99
C ARG A 116 -10.84 1.45 3.95
N PHE A 117 -9.81 2.23 3.68
CA PHE A 117 -9.44 3.36 4.53
C PHE A 117 -9.01 4.57 3.71
N SER A 118 -9.14 5.75 4.31
CA SER A 118 -8.67 7.02 3.80
C SER A 118 -8.25 7.89 4.97
N PHE A 119 -7.03 8.38 4.99
CA PHE A 119 -6.54 9.29 6.01
C PHE A 119 -5.37 10.13 5.50
N THR A 120 -5.13 11.27 6.14
CA THR A 120 -3.95 12.10 5.88
C THR A 120 -2.99 12.01 7.05
N PHE A 121 -1.73 11.76 6.75
CA PHE A 121 -0.65 11.85 7.73
C PHE A 121 0.38 12.87 7.24
N LYS A 122 0.58 13.94 8.03
CA LYS A 122 1.35 15.12 7.63
C LYS A 122 0.85 15.65 6.26
N SER A 123 1.70 15.72 5.26
CA SER A 123 1.34 16.25 3.92
C SER A 123 0.93 15.19 2.90
N VAL A 124 0.91 13.91 3.28
CA VAL A 124 0.61 12.78 2.39
C VAL A 124 -0.76 12.18 2.71
N HIS A 125 -1.53 11.89 1.69
CA HIS A 125 -2.81 11.22 1.83
C HIS A 125 -2.70 9.74 1.47
N PHE A 126 -3.25 8.88 2.32
CA PHE A 126 -3.20 7.43 2.21
C PHE A 126 -4.59 6.88 1.95
N ILE A 127 -4.71 6.00 0.97
CA ILE A 127 -5.96 5.33 0.62
C ILE A 127 -5.68 3.84 0.48
N GLY A 128 -6.54 3.01 1.09
CA GLY A 128 -6.53 1.57 0.90
C GLY A 128 -7.89 1.07 0.48
N LEU A 129 -7.93 0.18 -0.51
CA LEU A 129 -9.16 -0.44 -0.99
C LEU A 129 -8.91 -1.89 -1.38
N SER A 130 -9.99 -2.68 -1.37
CA SER A 130 -9.95 -4.05 -1.83
C SER A 130 -9.96 -4.13 -3.36
N THR A 131 -9.20 -5.08 -3.89
CA THR A 131 -9.27 -5.51 -5.29
C THR A 131 -9.84 -6.91 -5.40
N PHE A 132 -10.58 -7.35 -4.38
CA PHE A 132 -11.17 -8.68 -4.37
C PHE A 132 -12.68 -8.59 -4.09
N PRO A 133 -13.49 -8.95 -5.03
CA PRO A 133 -14.83 -9.36 -4.76
C PRO A 133 -15.12 -10.72 -5.33
N ILE A 134 -15.80 -11.53 -4.66
CA ILE A 134 -16.92 -12.34 -5.11
C ILE A 134 -16.64 -13.39 -6.21
N SER A 135 -15.54 -13.34 -6.97
CA SER A 135 -15.30 -14.37 -7.99
C SER A 135 -14.51 -15.53 -7.40
N THR A 136 -15.04 -16.72 -7.57
CA THR A 136 -14.49 -18.01 -7.10
C THR A 136 -13.21 -18.44 -7.82
N TYR A 137 -12.61 -17.61 -8.68
CA TYR A 137 -11.54 -18.00 -9.61
C TYR A 137 -10.19 -17.29 -9.44
N GLY A 138 -9.96 -16.59 -8.33
CA GLY A 138 -8.64 -16.05 -8.03
C GLY A 138 -8.27 -14.74 -8.72
N VAL A 139 -9.02 -14.26 -9.69
CA VAL A 139 -8.82 -12.95 -10.32
C VAL A 139 -9.53 -11.87 -9.51
N GLY A 140 -8.84 -10.77 -9.22
CA GLY A 140 -9.41 -9.62 -8.53
C GLY A 140 -10.34 -8.82 -9.44
N HIS A 141 -11.16 -7.98 -8.79
CA HIS A 141 -12.04 -7.03 -9.45
C HIS A 141 -12.26 -5.85 -8.53
N VAL A 142 -12.27 -4.64 -8.96
CA VAL A 142 -12.63 -3.47 -8.17
C VAL A 142 -14.11 -3.20 -8.36
N ALA A 143 -14.88 -3.33 -7.29
CA ALA A 143 -16.33 -3.13 -7.35
C ALA A 143 -16.68 -1.66 -7.71
N GLU A 144 -17.72 -1.45 -8.48
CA GLU A 144 -18.17 -0.10 -8.89
C GLU A 144 -18.34 0.85 -7.70
N GLN A 145 -18.91 0.34 -6.61
CA GLN A 145 -19.08 1.11 -5.36
C GLN A 145 -17.74 1.58 -4.76
N ASP A 146 -16.65 0.81 -4.96
CA ASP A 146 -15.33 1.17 -4.46
C ASP A 146 -14.66 2.19 -5.39
N ILE A 147 -14.89 2.12 -6.69
CA ILE A 147 -14.48 3.16 -7.66
C ILE A 147 -15.20 4.49 -7.34
N VAL A 148 -16.51 4.45 -7.09
CA VAL A 148 -17.28 5.65 -6.72
C VAL A 148 -16.80 6.26 -5.42
N TRP A 149 -16.58 5.42 -4.39
CA TRP A 149 -16.04 5.85 -3.11
C TRP A 149 -14.63 6.47 -3.28
N LEU A 150 -13.74 5.76 -3.97
CA LEU A 150 -12.38 6.23 -4.22
C LEU A 150 -12.38 7.59 -4.92
N LYS A 151 -13.21 7.75 -5.96
CA LYS A 151 -13.35 9.03 -6.65
C LYS A 151 -13.78 10.13 -5.69
N SER A 152 -14.75 9.87 -4.81
CA SER A 152 -15.20 10.85 -3.80
C SER A 152 -14.09 11.24 -2.83
N GLU A 153 -13.25 10.29 -2.39
CA GLU A 153 -12.11 10.58 -1.52
C GLU A 153 -11.04 11.42 -2.23
N LEU A 154 -10.73 11.05 -3.48
CA LEU A 154 -9.73 11.73 -4.29
C LEU A 154 -10.15 13.17 -4.65
N ASP A 155 -11.44 13.40 -4.97
CA ASP A 155 -11.97 14.72 -5.30
C ASP A 155 -11.89 15.72 -4.12
N GLN A 156 -11.75 15.24 -2.90
CA GLN A 156 -11.56 16.08 -1.70
C GLN A 156 -10.10 16.53 -1.55
N GLN A 157 -9.16 15.91 -2.28
CA GLN A 157 -7.74 16.24 -2.15
C GLN A 157 -7.37 17.43 -3.03
N LYS A 158 -6.39 18.21 -2.56
CA LYS A 158 -5.82 19.26 -3.40
C LYS A 158 -5.02 18.62 -4.53
N PRO A 159 -4.97 19.23 -5.74
CA PRO A 159 -4.29 18.63 -6.90
C PRO A 159 -2.80 18.31 -6.68
N GLN A 160 -2.13 18.99 -5.75
CA GLN A 160 -0.73 18.77 -5.42
C GLN A 160 -0.50 17.77 -4.28
N THR A 161 -1.55 17.33 -3.56
CA THR A 161 -1.40 16.40 -2.42
C THR A 161 -0.80 15.09 -2.90
N PRO A 162 0.38 14.67 -2.40
CA PRO A 162 0.93 13.37 -2.71
C PRO A 162 0.02 12.27 -2.16
N LEU A 163 -0.26 11.26 -3.00
CA LEU A 163 -1.12 10.14 -2.67
C LEU A 163 -0.33 8.84 -2.66
N ILE A 164 -0.54 8.02 -1.65
CA ILE A 164 -0.07 6.63 -1.57
C ILE A 164 -1.31 5.75 -1.50
N VAL A 165 -1.44 4.85 -2.47
CA VAL A 165 -2.59 3.95 -2.58
C VAL A 165 -2.15 2.54 -2.18
N THR A 166 -3.01 1.79 -1.51
CA THR A 166 -2.76 0.40 -1.13
C THR A 166 -3.87 -0.49 -1.69
N THR A 167 -3.46 -1.51 -2.42
CA THR A 167 -4.33 -2.62 -2.83
C THR A 167 -3.60 -3.94 -2.57
N HIS A 168 -4.33 -5.05 -2.41
CA HIS A 168 -3.65 -6.33 -2.23
C HIS A 168 -3.05 -6.83 -3.54
N TYR A 169 -3.88 -6.98 -4.57
CA TYR A 169 -3.41 -7.39 -5.90
C TYR A 169 -2.66 -6.28 -6.62
N PRO A 170 -1.60 -6.61 -7.37
CA PRO A 170 -1.04 -5.75 -8.41
C PRO A 170 -2.10 -5.37 -9.46
N LEU A 171 -2.01 -4.16 -10.00
CA LEU A 171 -2.98 -3.66 -10.99
C LEU A 171 -2.54 -4.07 -12.41
N LEU A 172 -2.58 -5.37 -12.68
CA LEU A 172 -2.15 -5.96 -13.95
C LEU A 172 -3.20 -6.93 -14.51
N THR A 173 -3.12 -7.14 -15.82
CA THR A 173 -3.87 -8.19 -16.51
C THR A 173 -3.56 -9.55 -15.87
N GLY A 174 -4.59 -10.30 -15.50
CA GLY A 174 -4.48 -11.59 -14.83
C GLY A 174 -4.56 -11.53 -13.30
N ASP A 175 -4.23 -10.39 -12.68
CA ASP A 175 -4.43 -10.16 -11.25
C ASP A 175 -5.79 -9.50 -10.97
N VAL A 176 -6.14 -8.45 -11.72
CA VAL A 176 -7.42 -7.73 -11.59
C VAL A 176 -8.03 -7.55 -12.98
N ASP A 177 -9.25 -8.00 -13.18
CA ASP A 177 -9.90 -8.01 -14.51
C ASP A 177 -10.21 -6.60 -15.05
N ASN A 178 -10.61 -5.68 -14.17
CA ASN A 178 -10.87 -4.27 -14.48
C ASN A 178 -9.80 -3.30 -13.95
N TRP A 179 -8.54 -3.74 -13.85
CA TRP A 179 -7.42 -2.94 -13.32
C TRP A 179 -7.29 -1.55 -13.98
N PHE A 180 -7.64 -1.46 -15.26
CA PHE A 180 -7.55 -0.21 -16.04
C PHE A 180 -8.56 0.86 -15.58
N GLU A 181 -9.72 0.48 -15.04
CA GLU A 181 -10.67 1.47 -14.48
C GLU A 181 -10.05 2.19 -13.28
N LEU A 182 -9.36 1.43 -12.43
CA LEU A 182 -8.67 1.98 -11.27
C LEU A 182 -7.47 2.84 -11.68
N THR A 183 -6.61 2.36 -12.57
CA THR A 183 -5.45 3.12 -13.03
C THR A 183 -5.84 4.39 -13.81
N ASP A 184 -6.91 4.35 -14.62
CA ASP A 184 -7.45 5.51 -15.33
C ASP A 184 -7.98 6.58 -14.36
N LEU A 185 -8.57 6.15 -13.23
CA LEU A 185 -8.98 7.08 -12.19
C LEU A 185 -7.76 7.67 -11.48
N LEU A 186 -6.84 6.83 -11.00
CA LEU A 186 -5.68 7.23 -10.20
C LEU A 186 -4.74 8.20 -10.94
N ARG A 187 -4.55 8.04 -12.25
CA ARG A 187 -3.70 8.94 -13.07
C ARG A 187 -4.18 10.38 -13.15
N LYS A 188 -5.42 10.65 -12.79
CA LYS A 188 -5.96 12.03 -12.74
C LYS A 188 -5.49 12.79 -11.48
N TYR A 189 -4.80 12.11 -10.56
CA TYR A 189 -4.40 12.67 -9.27
C TYR A 189 -2.89 12.49 -9.04
N ASN A 190 -2.37 13.11 -7.98
CA ASN A 190 -0.93 13.10 -7.68
C ASN A 190 -0.49 11.82 -6.96
N VAL A 191 -0.79 10.65 -7.52
CA VAL A 191 -0.39 9.35 -6.96
C VAL A 191 1.10 9.17 -7.11
N GLN A 192 1.81 8.92 -6.01
CA GLN A 192 3.25 8.67 -6.00
C GLN A 192 3.57 7.20 -6.23
N VAL A 193 2.76 6.31 -5.64
CA VAL A 193 2.96 4.87 -5.68
C VAL A 193 1.67 4.13 -5.31
N VAL A 194 1.51 2.92 -5.85
CA VAL A 194 0.53 1.91 -5.42
C VAL A 194 1.28 0.78 -4.72
N LEU A 195 0.96 0.50 -3.46
CA LEU A 195 1.57 -0.54 -2.64
C LEU A 195 0.75 -1.82 -2.71
N ASN A 196 1.41 -2.95 -2.93
CA ASN A 196 0.76 -4.25 -3.12
C ASN A 196 1.45 -5.35 -2.29
N GLY A 197 0.70 -6.42 -2.02
CA GLY A 197 1.19 -7.72 -1.57
C GLY A 197 1.15 -8.77 -2.68
N HIS A 198 0.59 -9.93 -2.36
CA HIS A 198 0.22 -11.03 -3.23
C HIS A 198 1.38 -11.84 -3.84
N TYR A 199 2.45 -11.22 -4.34
CA TYR A 199 3.55 -11.94 -4.98
C TYR A 199 4.65 -12.42 -4.01
N HIS A 200 4.54 -12.11 -2.72
CA HIS A 200 5.49 -12.49 -1.65
C HIS A 200 6.94 -12.09 -1.92
N ARG A 201 7.19 -11.09 -2.75
CA ARG A 201 8.53 -10.61 -3.12
C ARG A 201 8.54 -9.11 -3.34
N ASN A 202 9.70 -8.47 -3.21
CA ASN A 202 9.86 -7.07 -3.60
C ASN A 202 9.96 -6.96 -5.12
N ALA A 203 9.14 -6.07 -5.71
CA ALA A 203 9.21 -5.75 -7.13
C ALA A 203 8.71 -4.33 -7.40
N LEU A 204 9.33 -3.65 -8.37
CA LEU A 204 8.82 -2.42 -8.95
C LEU A 204 8.11 -2.76 -10.26
N LEU A 205 6.85 -2.37 -10.35
CA LEU A 205 5.98 -2.60 -11.50
C LEU A 205 5.52 -1.27 -12.09
N ASN A 206 5.01 -1.32 -13.31
CA ASN A 206 4.43 -0.17 -14.01
C ASN A 206 2.97 -0.47 -14.31
N TYR A 207 2.06 0.34 -13.75
CA TYR A 207 0.62 0.26 -13.98
C TYR A 207 0.19 1.42 -14.89
N ASP A 208 0.44 1.30 -16.20
CA ASP A 208 0.18 2.37 -17.16
C ASP A 208 0.78 3.74 -16.76
N GLY A 209 2.04 3.73 -16.34
CA GLY A 209 2.77 4.91 -15.89
C GLY A 209 2.77 5.12 -14.36
N LEU A 210 1.80 4.55 -13.61
CA LEU A 210 1.84 4.57 -12.16
C LEU A 210 2.90 3.60 -11.62
N ALA A 211 3.71 4.03 -10.68
CA ALA A 211 4.65 3.15 -9.98
C ALA A 211 3.88 2.19 -9.06
N GLY A 212 4.07 0.88 -9.25
CA GLY A 212 3.56 -0.18 -8.39
C GLY A 212 4.69 -0.79 -7.57
N LEU A 213 4.52 -0.92 -6.26
CA LEU A 213 5.48 -1.57 -5.37
C LEU A 213 4.85 -2.80 -4.74
N VAL A 214 5.25 -3.96 -5.24
CA VAL A 214 4.94 -5.23 -4.57
C VAL A 214 5.91 -5.41 -3.42
N ASN A 215 5.38 -5.82 -2.30
CA ASN A 215 6.12 -6.03 -1.06
C ASN A 215 6.21 -7.52 -0.74
N ARG A 216 7.30 -7.89 -0.10
CA ARG A 216 7.49 -9.27 0.35
C ARG A 216 6.52 -9.65 1.46
N SER A 217 6.24 -10.95 1.53
CA SER A 217 5.45 -11.56 2.59
C SER A 217 6.12 -11.43 3.96
N THR A 218 5.30 -11.25 4.99
CA THR A 218 5.73 -11.38 6.39
C THR A 218 5.91 -12.85 6.78
N LEU A 219 5.23 -13.76 6.08
CA LEU A 219 5.38 -15.20 6.25
C LEU A 219 6.78 -15.68 5.87
N CYS A 220 7.40 -16.45 6.74
CA CYS A 220 8.64 -17.17 6.49
C CYS A 220 8.35 -18.53 5.85
N GLY A 221 8.58 -18.65 4.54
CA GLY A 221 8.49 -19.93 3.86
C GLY A 221 9.74 -20.77 4.01
N LYS A 222 9.70 -22.05 3.58
CA LYS A 222 10.83 -23.00 3.70
C LYS A 222 12.14 -22.51 3.07
N ALA A 223 12.07 -21.63 2.08
CA ALA A 223 13.23 -21.13 1.34
C ALA A 223 13.36 -19.59 1.38
N ILE A 224 12.43 -18.89 2.01
CA ILE A 224 12.35 -17.43 2.02
C ILE A 224 12.17 -16.96 3.46
N ILE A 225 13.10 -16.15 3.94
CA ILE A 225 12.98 -15.48 5.24
C ILE A 225 11.89 -14.43 5.13
N GLY A 226 10.93 -14.44 6.05
CA GLY A 226 9.87 -13.45 6.17
C GLY A 226 10.41 -12.06 6.54
N GLY A 227 9.60 -11.06 6.32
CA GLY A 227 10.00 -9.70 6.63
C GLY A 227 8.89 -8.69 6.31
N TYR A 228 9.25 -7.43 6.30
CA TYR A 228 8.35 -6.32 6.00
C TYR A 228 9.12 -5.18 5.34
N SER A 229 8.38 -4.22 4.80
CA SER A 229 8.99 -3.02 4.24
C SER A 229 8.88 -1.86 5.23
N ILE A 230 9.90 -1.00 5.24
CA ILE A 230 9.88 0.27 5.96
C ILE A 230 9.98 1.39 4.92
N TYR A 231 9.03 2.27 4.96
CA TYR A 231 8.94 3.44 4.11
C TYR A 231 9.37 4.68 4.88
N THR A 232 10.29 5.44 4.33
CA THR A 232 10.66 6.77 4.82
C THR A 232 10.18 7.80 3.81
N VAL A 233 9.33 8.71 4.26
CA VAL A 233 8.74 9.78 3.46
C VAL A 233 9.41 11.09 3.85
N SER A 234 9.92 11.81 2.84
CA SER A 234 10.48 13.15 2.95
C SER A 234 10.22 13.89 1.62
N ASP A 235 11.20 14.46 0.99
CA ASP A 235 11.19 14.88 -0.43
C ASP A 235 11.25 13.69 -1.39
N SER A 236 11.46 12.50 -0.85
CA SER A 236 11.45 11.23 -1.55
C SER A 236 10.77 10.15 -0.70
N LEU A 237 10.29 9.10 -1.36
CA LEU A 237 9.84 7.86 -0.78
C LEU A 237 10.99 6.86 -0.86
N SER A 238 11.68 6.62 0.26
CA SER A 238 12.68 5.58 0.39
C SER A 238 12.04 4.30 0.88
N VAL A 239 12.39 3.17 0.28
CA VAL A 239 11.84 1.86 0.58
C VAL A 239 12.95 0.94 1.03
N SER A 240 12.85 0.48 2.26
CA SER A 240 13.78 -0.47 2.86
C SER A 240 13.11 -1.82 3.09
N GLU A 241 13.82 -2.88 2.75
CA GLU A 241 13.47 -4.23 3.17
C GLU A 241 14.01 -4.47 4.59
N LYS A 242 13.19 -5.05 5.43
CA LYS A 242 13.56 -5.50 6.76
C LYS A 242 13.20 -6.98 6.89
N LEU A 243 14.20 -7.86 6.78
CA LEU A 243 14.05 -9.26 7.12
C LEU A 243 14.03 -9.42 8.63
N ILE A 244 13.27 -10.39 9.12
CA ILE A 244 13.27 -10.71 10.56
C ILE A 244 14.69 -11.02 11.01
N ASP A 245 15.07 -10.50 12.18
CA ASP A 245 16.41 -10.64 12.79
C ASP A 245 17.58 -10.10 11.94
N SER A 246 17.31 -9.20 10.99
CA SER A 246 18.36 -8.59 10.15
C SER A 246 18.38 -7.06 10.23
N ASN A 247 19.37 -6.44 9.61
CA ASN A 247 19.38 -5.00 9.43
C ASN A 247 18.45 -4.56 8.31
N GLU A 248 17.93 -3.33 8.43
CA GLU A 248 17.20 -2.65 7.38
C GLU A 248 18.11 -2.37 6.19
N ARG A 249 17.62 -2.62 4.95
CA ARG A 249 18.34 -2.39 3.71
C ARG A 249 17.47 -1.61 2.72
N GLU A 250 17.84 -0.37 2.44
CA GLU A 250 17.22 0.40 1.35
C GLU A 250 17.49 -0.27 0.00
N TRP A 251 16.46 -0.43 -0.83
CA TRP A 251 16.58 -1.03 -2.16
C TRP A 251 15.94 -0.15 -3.25
N LEU A 252 15.12 0.84 -2.88
CA LEU A 252 14.48 1.74 -3.84
C LEU A 252 14.29 3.12 -3.22
N ARG A 253 14.42 4.16 -4.05
CA ARG A 253 14.09 5.54 -3.73
C ARG A 253 13.39 6.20 -4.91
N ILE A 254 12.23 6.82 -4.66
CA ILE A 254 11.41 7.52 -5.66
C ILE A 254 11.25 8.97 -5.18
N PRO A 255 11.53 10.00 -5.99
CA PRO A 255 11.26 11.38 -5.61
C PRO A 255 9.74 11.60 -5.43
N ILE A 256 9.35 12.38 -4.41
CA ILE A 256 7.97 12.85 -4.25
C ILE A 256 7.86 14.18 -4.97
N GLU A 257 7.07 14.18 -6.02
CA GLU A 257 6.93 15.35 -6.89
C GLU A 257 5.51 15.41 -7.46
N LYS A 258 5.17 16.53 -8.09
CA LYS A 258 3.89 16.62 -8.81
C LYS A 258 3.95 15.68 -10.03
N ARG A 259 3.13 14.63 -9.99
CA ARG A 259 3.00 13.68 -11.08
C ARG A 259 1.99 14.17 -12.11
N THR A 260 2.31 13.97 -13.37
CA THR A 260 1.40 14.09 -14.50
C THR A 260 1.56 12.84 -15.35
N TYR A 261 0.45 12.24 -15.72
CA TYR A 261 0.45 10.98 -16.45
C TYR A 261 -0.10 11.19 -17.86
N GLU A 262 0.60 10.68 -18.86
CA GLU A 262 0.12 10.67 -20.24
C GLU A 262 -1.05 9.70 -20.39
N ASP A 263 -1.95 9.95 -21.36
CA ASP A 263 -3.00 8.99 -21.67
C ASP A 263 -2.39 7.67 -22.16
N PRO A 264 -2.81 6.54 -21.60
CA PRO A 264 -2.24 5.25 -21.96
C PRO A 264 -2.69 4.82 -23.35
N ASP A 265 -1.87 4.03 -24.02
CA ASP A 265 -2.28 3.32 -25.23
C ASP A 265 -3.31 2.22 -24.88
N LYS A 266 -4.58 2.56 -25.03
CA LYS A 266 -5.70 1.65 -24.72
C LYS A 266 -5.75 0.42 -25.62
N SER A 267 -5.01 0.38 -26.72
CA SER A 267 -4.93 -0.78 -27.61
C SER A 267 -4.22 -1.98 -26.99
N LEU A 268 -3.39 -1.73 -25.95
CA LEU A 268 -2.64 -2.73 -25.21
C LEU A 268 -3.45 -3.41 -24.07
N ARG A 269 -4.68 -2.97 -23.84
CA ARG A 269 -5.56 -3.44 -22.75
C ARG A 269 -6.51 -4.59 -23.17
N LYS A 270 -6.08 -5.42 -24.13
CA LYS A 270 -6.87 -6.56 -24.62
C LYS A 270 -6.58 -7.81 -23.85
#